data_af0f929fa86c028b8eb8614c4de4d24f
#
_entry.id   af0f929fa86c028b8eb8614c4de4d24f
#
_cell.length_a   1.000
_cell.length_b   1.000
_cell.length_c   1.000
_cell.angle_alpha   90.00
_cell.angle_beta   90.00
_cell.angle_gamma   90.00
#
_symmetry.space_group_name_H-M   'P 1'
#
loop_
_entity.id
_entity.type
_entity.pdbx_description
1 polymer ?
#
loop_
_entity_poly.entity_id
_entity_poly.type
_entity_poly.pdbx_seq_one_letter_code
_entity_poly.pdbx_strand_id
1 'polypeptide(L)'
;MGNRREEKEKMKRRKIIGLIACIVLIACLTGCAEFDSALNDLQGNLTGNTYTINTYDNYGNKIMTTQGEKINVEGNAVKTTSYDSDGSVITGYELSSVITINIDGKEIQSCGDTCIFEQNGLNAEVNFTQEDIQSQSSGAITDNTIIAGIVNKYKNSFGKSRIVVIKSQLGQPITAYSGDKVYWKIPQDLPKMTKLMIDGKALYIHRANFQIIDKELLK
;
A
#
# COMPACT_ATOMS: atom_id res chain seq x y z
N MET A 1 -61.49 34.54 -6.54
CA MET A 1 -60.03 34.90 -6.58
C MET A 1 -59.16 34.05 -5.69
N GLY A 2 -59.72 33.18 -4.83
CA GLY A 2 -58.96 32.29 -3.91
C GLY A 2 -58.29 31.08 -4.56
N ASN A 3 -58.89 30.44 -5.54
CA ASN A 3 -58.49 29.15 -6.08
C ASN A 3 -57.14 29.18 -6.84
N ARG A 4 -56.78 30.30 -7.46
CA ARG A 4 -55.49 30.45 -8.20
C ARG A 4 -54.26 30.62 -7.28
N ARG A 5 -54.45 31.10 -6.06
CA ARG A 5 -53.38 31.22 -5.07
C ARG A 5 -53.01 29.86 -4.47
N GLU A 6 -54.02 29.05 -4.14
CA GLU A 6 -53.80 27.72 -3.58
C GLU A 6 -53.10 26.75 -4.59
N GLU A 7 -53.49 26.83 -5.87
CA GLU A 7 -52.80 26.04 -6.90
C GLU A 7 -51.32 26.45 -7.07
N LYS A 8 -51.01 27.73 -7.01
CA LYS A 8 -49.63 28.18 -7.09
C LYS A 8 -48.83 27.78 -5.86
N GLU A 9 -49.39 27.74 -4.68
CA GLU A 9 -48.72 27.26 -3.48
C GLU A 9 -48.51 25.74 -3.52
N LYS A 10 -49.48 24.96 -3.96
CA LYS A 10 -49.35 23.53 -4.16
C LYS A 10 -48.28 23.20 -5.18
N MET A 11 -48.21 23.94 -6.28
CA MET A 11 -47.15 23.78 -7.30
C MET A 11 -45.76 24.15 -6.79
N LYS A 12 -45.66 25.21 -5.96
CA LYS A 12 -44.37 25.55 -5.30
C LYS A 12 -43.92 24.47 -4.33
N ARG A 13 -44.82 23.97 -3.48
CA ARG A 13 -44.49 22.85 -2.54
C ARG A 13 -44.06 21.59 -3.27
N ARG A 14 -44.72 21.20 -4.36
CA ARG A 14 -44.30 20.04 -5.18
C ARG A 14 -42.93 20.25 -5.82
N LYS A 15 -42.60 21.44 -6.29
CA LYS A 15 -41.27 21.77 -6.82
C LYS A 15 -40.17 21.71 -5.76
N ILE A 16 -40.47 22.21 -4.54
CA ILE A 16 -39.53 22.17 -3.40
C ILE A 16 -39.30 20.74 -2.93
N ILE A 17 -40.36 19.92 -2.83
CA ILE A 17 -40.23 18.50 -2.47
C ILE A 17 -39.45 17.74 -3.52
N GLY A 18 -39.69 18.01 -4.82
CA GLY A 18 -38.91 17.42 -5.90
C GLY A 18 -37.44 17.81 -5.86
N LEU A 19 -37.13 19.07 -5.54
CA LEU A 19 -35.75 19.54 -5.41
C LEU A 19 -35.04 18.90 -4.21
N ILE A 20 -35.71 18.76 -3.07
CA ILE A 20 -35.17 18.09 -1.87
C ILE A 20 -34.93 16.60 -2.14
N ALA A 21 -35.86 15.93 -2.84
CA ALA A 21 -35.70 14.53 -3.22
C ALA A 21 -34.51 14.31 -4.17
N CYS A 22 -34.28 15.23 -5.13
CA CYS A 22 -33.09 15.21 -5.99
C CYS A 22 -31.79 15.43 -5.22
N ILE A 23 -31.76 16.34 -4.24
CA ILE A 23 -30.58 16.61 -3.41
C ILE A 23 -30.26 15.39 -2.53
N VAL A 24 -31.27 14.73 -1.97
CA VAL A 24 -31.09 13.50 -1.17
C VAL A 24 -30.59 12.33 -2.06
N LEU A 25 -31.10 12.20 -3.28
CA LEU A 25 -30.63 11.20 -4.24
C LEU A 25 -29.16 11.45 -4.65
N ILE A 26 -28.77 12.69 -4.86
CA ILE A 26 -27.39 13.06 -5.18
C ILE A 26 -26.46 12.80 -3.99
N ALA A 27 -26.89 13.07 -2.77
CA ALA A 27 -26.12 12.78 -1.56
C ALA A 27 -25.93 11.26 -1.31
N CYS A 28 -26.89 10.42 -1.73
CA CYS A 28 -26.73 8.96 -1.66
C CYS A 28 -25.80 8.40 -2.73
N LEU A 29 -25.60 9.09 -3.86
CA LEU A 29 -24.69 8.66 -4.93
C LEU A 29 -23.24 9.07 -4.67
N THR A 30 -22.98 10.10 -3.85
CA THR A 30 -21.62 10.51 -3.50
C THR A 30 -20.99 9.62 -2.42
N GLY A 31 -21.79 8.94 -1.59
CA GLY A 31 -21.27 8.00 -0.58
C GLY A 31 -20.67 6.71 -1.14
N CYS A 32 -21.07 6.28 -2.34
CA CYS A 32 -20.49 5.12 -3.01
C CYS A 32 -19.23 5.45 -3.83
N ALA A 33 -19.07 6.70 -4.26
CA ALA A 33 -17.94 7.10 -5.10
C ALA A 33 -16.60 7.18 -4.33
N GLU A 34 -16.62 7.41 -3.02
CA GLU A 34 -15.40 7.38 -2.21
C GLU A 34 -14.91 5.95 -1.93
N PHE A 35 -15.80 5.00 -1.86
CA PHE A 35 -15.43 3.58 -1.67
C PHE A 35 -14.86 2.97 -2.96
N ASP A 36 -15.45 3.29 -4.12
CA ASP A 36 -14.93 2.87 -5.42
C ASP A 36 -13.60 3.57 -5.80
N SER A 37 -13.37 4.80 -5.33
CA SER A 37 -12.12 5.50 -5.62
C SER A 37 -10.92 4.92 -4.87
N ALA A 38 -11.12 4.36 -3.66
CA ALA A 38 -10.07 3.72 -2.90
C ALA A 38 -9.66 2.36 -3.52
N LEU A 39 -10.64 1.58 -4.03
CA LEU A 39 -10.42 0.34 -4.79
C LEU A 39 -9.76 0.63 -6.15
N ASN A 40 -10.23 1.64 -6.87
CA ASN A 40 -9.68 2.07 -8.14
C ASN A 40 -8.27 2.68 -8.01
N ASP A 41 -7.92 3.25 -6.86
CA ASP A 41 -6.61 3.88 -6.65
C ASP A 41 -5.47 2.85 -6.62
N LEU A 42 -5.73 1.61 -6.23
CA LEU A 42 -4.73 0.55 -6.26
C LEU A 42 -4.70 -0.18 -7.62
N GLN A 43 -5.85 -0.56 -8.15
CA GLN A 43 -5.97 -1.14 -9.49
C GLN A 43 -5.52 -0.13 -10.56
N GLY A 44 -5.91 1.13 -10.45
CA GLY A 44 -5.55 2.18 -11.39
C GLY A 44 -4.07 2.58 -11.36
N ASN A 45 -3.38 2.45 -10.21
CA ASN A 45 -1.97 2.83 -10.08
C ASN A 45 -0.98 1.72 -10.49
N LEU A 46 -1.40 0.46 -10.45
CA LEU A 46 -0.61 -0.66 -10.97
C LEU A 46 -0.89 -0.90 -12.45
N THR A 47 -2.11 -0.61 -12.93
CA THR A 47 -2.49 -0.76 -14.34
C THR A 47 -1.89 0.38 -15.17
N GLY A 48 -1.15 0.05 -16.20
CA GLY A 48 -0.52 1.01 -17.12
C GLY A 48 0.90 1.44 -16.75
N ASN A 49 1.47 0.89 -15.68
CA ASN A 49 2.89 1.06 -15.34
C ASN A 49 3.55 -0.32 -15.26
N THR A 50 4.76 -0.43 -15.77
CA THR A 50 5.59 -1.64 -15.61
C THR A 50 6.17 -1.67 -14.21
N TYR A 51 6.12 -2.82 -13.57
CA TYR A 51 6.73 -3.07 -12.27
C TYR A 51 7.68 -4.26 -12.34
N THR A 52 8.76 -4.16 -11.58
CA THR A 52 9.58 -5.29 -11.19
C THR A 52 9.15 -5.75 -9.81
N ILE A 53 8.85 -7.04 -9.65
CA ILE A 53 8.45 -7.64 -8.38
C ILE A 53 9.59 -8.51 -7.88
N ASN A 54 10.17 -8.12 -6.78
CA ASN A 54 11.21 -8.88 -6.09
C ASN A 54 10.61 -9.55 -4.85
N THR A 55 10.77 -10.87 -4.76
CA THR A 55 10.33 -11.67 -3.62
C THR A 55 11.52 -12.08 -2.78
N TYR A 56 11.37 -11.96 -1.46
CA TYR A 56 12.42 -12.25 -0.49
C TYR A 56 11.87 -13.15 0.61
N ASP A 57 12.73 -14.02 1.12
CA ASP A 57 12.44 -14.81 2.31
C ASP A 57 12.44 -13.93 3.59
N ASN A 58 12.15 -14.54 4.73
CA ASN A 58 12.12 -13.84 6.02
C ASN A 58 13.50 -13.29 6.44
N TYR A 59 14.57 -13.85 5.90
CA TYR A 59 15.96 -13.42 6.17
C TYR A 59 16.44 -12.32 5.21
N GLY A 60 15.63 -11.94 4.21
CA GLY A 60 15.99 -10.91 3.23
C GLY A 60 16.75 -11.44 2.03
N ASN A 61 16.86 -12.76 1.83
CA ASN A 61 17.42 -13.31 0.62
C ASN A 61 16.43 -13.19 -0.53
N LYS A 62 16.87 -12.66 -1.66
CA LYS A 62 16.04 -12.61 -2.87
C LYS A 62 15.87 -14.01 -3.44
N ILE A 63 14.62 -14.48 -3.52
CA ILE A 63 14.29 -15.81 -4.01
C ILE A 63 13.68 -15.81 -5.40
N MET A 64 13.07 -14.69 -5.82
CA MET A 64 12.44 -14.59 -7.13
C MET A 64 12.39 -13.14 -7.61
N THR A 65 12.48 -12.95 -8.92
CA THR A 65 12.18 -11.68 -9.59
C THR A 65 11.23 -11.94 -10.76
N THR A 66 10.15 -11.17 -10.83
CA THR A 66 9.20 -11.18 -11.95
C THR A 66 8.96 -9.76 -12.43
N GLN A 67 8.48 -9.61 -13.67
CA GLN A 67 8.21 -8.30 -14.27
C GLN A 67 6.97 -8.40 -15.14
N GLY A 68 6.19 -7.32 -15.23
CA GLY A 68 5.01 -7.23 -16.10
C GLY A 68 4.49 -5.82 -16.24
N GLU A 69 3.61 -5.65 -17.22
CA GLU A 69 2.98 -4.36 -17.56
C GLU A 69 1.57 -4.24 -16.97
N LYS A 70 0.87 -5.37 -16.85
CA LYS A 70 -0.48 -5.43 -16.28
C LYS A 70 -0.44 -6.22 -14.98
N ILE A 71 -0.23 -5.50 -13.89
CA ILE A 71 -0.16 -6.11 -12.57
C ILE A 71 -1.42 -5.73 -11.80
N ASN A 72 -2.06 -6.74 -11.24
CA ASN A 72 -3.12 -6.61 -10.27
C ASN A 72 -2.74 -7.37 -9.00
N VAL A 73 -3.05 -6.81 -7.83
CA VAL A 73 -2.82 -7.46 -6.54
C VAL A 73 -4.15 -7.47 -5.80
N GLU A 74 -4.54 -8.64 -5.34
CA GLU A 74 -5.80 -8.84 -4.64
C GLU A 74 -5.56 -9.49 -3.27
N GLY A 75 -6.30 -9.03 -2.27
CA GLY A 75 -6.41 -9.68 -0.98
C GLY A 75 -7.50 -10.75 -1.04
N ASN A 76 -7.21 -11.92 -0.49
CA ASN A 76 -8.18 -13.03 -0.45
C ASN A 76 -9.00 -12.95 0.84
N ALA A 77 -10.31 -12.73 0.71
CA ALA A 77 -11.21 -12.72 1.85
C ALA A 77 -11.53 -14.16 2.29
N VAL A 78 -11.51 -14.39 3.60
CA VAL A 78 -11.94 -15.64 4.23
C VAL A 78 -13.16 -15.37 5.10
N LYS A 79 -14.10 -16.31 5.08
CA LYS A 79 -15.29 -16.24 5.93
C LYS A 79 -14.90 -16.49 7.38
N THR A 80 -15.33 -15.60 8.26
CA THR A 80 -15.19 -15.75 9.70
C THR A 80 -16.53 -15.98 10.36
N THR A 81 -16.53 -16.69 11.48
CA THR A 81 -17.71 -16.95 12.27
C THR A 81 -17.41 -16.55 13.71
N SER A 82 -18.23 -15.65 14.25
CA SER A 82 -18.21 -15.27 15.66
C SER A 82 -19.59 -15.48 16.28
N TYR A 83 -19.68 -15.42 17.59
CA TYR A 83 -20.95 -15.54 18.32
C TYR A 83 -21.18 -14.24 19.07
N ASP A 84 -22.41 -13.75 19.01
CA ASP A 84 -22.84 -12.63 19.83
C ASP A 84 -23.07 -13.05 21.27
N SER A 85 -23.28 -12.07 22.16
CA SER A 85 -23.54 -12.29 23.58
C SER A 85 -24.78 -13.11 23.89
N ASP A 86 -25.75 -13.17 22.95
CA ASP A 86 -26.96 -13.98 23.02
C ASP A 86 -26.81 -15.38 22.39
N GLY A 87 -25.62 -15.73 21.86
CA GLY A 87 -25.32 -16.98 21.19
C GLY A 87 -25.68 -17.01 19.70
N SER A 88 -26.11 -15.89 19.14
CA SER A 88 -26.39 -15.78 17.70
C SER A 88 -25.09 -15.83 16.87
N VAL A 89 -25.13 -16.54 15.74
CA VAL A 89 -23.99 -16.68 14.84
C VAL A 89 -23.86 -15.44 13.96
N ILE A 90 -22.73 -14.73 14.08
CA ILE A 90 -22.35 -13.62 13.21
C ILE A 90 -21.37 -14.14 12.17
N THR A 91 -21.73 -13.99 10.91
CA THR A 91 -20.81 -14.27 9.79
C THR A 91 -20.17 -12.97 9.31
N GLY A 92 -18.85 -12.96 9.29
CA GLY A 92 -18.04 -11.86 8.76
C GLY A 92 -17.06 -12.34 7.70
N TYR A 93 -16.26 -11.42 7.18
CA TYR A 93 -15.15 -11.71 6.27
C TYR A 93 -13.93 -10.95 6.75
N GLU A 94 -12.79 -11.62 6.71
CA GLU A 94 -11.49 -11.02 7.01
C GLU A 94 -10.53 -11.28 5.85
N LEU A 95 -9.56 -10.38 5.63
CA LEU A 95 -8.53 -10.61 4.63
C LEU A 95 -7.54 -11.66 5.15
N SER A 96 -7.34 -12.71 4.37
CA SER A 96 -6.33 -13.73 4.66
C SER A 96 -4.93 -13.14 4.57
N SER A 97 -3.94 -13.89 5.03
CA SER A 97 -2.52 -13.53 4.85
C SER A 97 -2.02 -13.79 3.42
N VAL A 98 -2.83 -14.43 2.57
CA VAL A 98 -2.49 -14.72 1.18
C VAL A 98 -2.86 -13.53 0.31
N ILE A 99 -1.96 -13.12 -0.56
CA ILE A 99 -2.23 -12.20 -1.68
C ILE A 99 -2.14 -12.95 -2.99
N THR A 100 -3.00 -12.58 -3.93
CA THR A 100 -2.95 -13.02 -5.32
C THR A 100 -2.35 -11.90 -6.16
N ILE A 101 -1.28 -12.20 -6.87
CA ILE A 101 -0.59 -11.29 -7.78
C ILE A 101 -0.83 -11.79 -9.19
N ASN A 102 -1.57 -11.04 -9.99
CA ASN A 102 -1.78 -11.34 -11.41
C ASN A 102 -0.81 -10.47 -12.24
N ILE A 103 -0.02 -11.12 -13.08
CA ILE A 103 0.98 -10.49 -13.93
C ILE A 103 0.72 -10.91 -15.37
N ASP A 104 0.23 -9.99 -16.19
CA ASP A 104 -0.07 -10.23 -17.62
C ASP A 104 -0.92 -11.49 -17.85
N GLY A 105 -1.94 -11.70 -16.99
CA GLY A 105 -2.85 -12.84 -17.03
C GLY A 105 -2.31 -14.14 -16.42
N LYS A 106 -1.14 -14.10 -15.77
CA LYS A 106 -0.55 -15.22 -15.00
C LYS A 106 -0.58 -14.89 -13.52
N GLU A 107 -0.77 -15.89 -12.67
CA GLU A 107 -1.01 -15.72 -11.25
C GLU A 107 0.12 -16.26 -10.39
N ILE A 108 0.42 -15.52 -9.33
CA ILE A 108 1.25 -15.95 -8.20
C ILE A 108 0.40 -15.76 -6.95
N GLN A 109 0.28 -16.79 -6.13
CA GLN A 109 -0.27 -16.68 -4.77
C GLN A 109 0.89 -16.71 -3.78
N SER A 110 0.95 -15.71 -2.90
CA SER A 110 2.03 -15.57 -1.93
C SER A 110 1.49 -15.45 -0.52
N CYS A 111 2.08 -16.21 0.39
CA CYS A 111 1.79 -16.17 1.82
C CYS A 111 3.09 -16.29 2.61
N GLY A 112 3.45 -15.26 3.34
CA GLY A 112 4.62 -15.31 4.22
C GLY A 112 5.82 -14.53 3.72
N ASP A 113 6.10 -14.55 2.43
CA ASP A 113 7.25 -13.86 1.86
C ASP A 113 7.07 -12.34 1.79
N THR A 114 8.19 -11.64 1.75
CA THR A 114 8.24 -10.21 1.45
C THR A 114 8.20 -10.01 -0.06
N CYS A 115 7.23 -9.23 -0.55
CA CYS A 115 7.18 -8.84 -1.96
C CYS A 115 7.36 -7.31 -2.09
N ILE A 116 8.29 -6.90 -2.93
CA ILE A 116 8.57 -5.49 -3.26
C ILE A 116 8.22 -5.27 -4.72
N PHE A 117 7.25 -4.37 -4.98
CA PHE A 117 6.81 -3.98 -6.32
C PHE A 117 7.43 -2.62 -6.63
N GLU A 118 8.43 -2.61 -7.47
CA GLU A 118 9.19 -1.43 -7.87
C GLU A 118 8.69 -0.92 -9.22
N GLN A 119 8.13 0.29 -9.24
CA GLN A 119 7.68 0.92 -10.47
C GLN A 119 8.86 1.21 -11.39
N ASN A 120 8.72 0.97 -12.68
CA ASN A 120 9.77 1.24 -13.66
C ASN A 120 10.27 2.70 -13.56
N GLY A 121 11.60 2.83 -13.53
CA GLY A 121 12.29 4.11 -13.34
C GLY A 121 12.42 4.56 -11.87
N LEU A 122 11.99 3.75 -10.92
CA LEU A 122 12.45 3.80 -9.54
C LEU A 122 13.58 2.77 -9.41
N ASN A 123 14.76 3.20 -9.04
CA ASN A 123 15.90 2.31 -8.85
C ASN A 123 16.34 2.35 -7.40
N ALA A 124 16.63 1.18 -6.86
CA ALA A 124 17.28 1.09 -5.57
C ALA A 124 18.68 1.70 -5.64
N GLU A 125 19.04 2.53 -4.68
CA GLU A 125 20.41 3.05 -4.53
C GLU A 125 21.36 1.95 -4.07
N VAL A 126 20.87 1.05 -3.24
CA VAL A 126 21.61 -0.06 -2.67
C VAL A 126 20.71 -1.27 -2.54
N ASN A 127 21.20 -2.42 -2.99
CA ASN A 127 20.68 -3.74 -2.62
C ASN A 127 21.70 -4.39 -1.68
N PHE A 128 21.27 -4.65 -0.44
CA PHE A 128 22.16 -5.20 0.57
C PHE A 128 22.40 -6.69 0.33
N THR A 129 23.63 -7.10 0.44
CA THR A 129 24.02 -8.51 0.35
C THR A 129 24.24 -9.11 1.75
N GLN A 130 24.23 -10.42 1.84
CA GLN A 130 24.60 -11.13 3.08
C GLN A 130 25.99 -10.76 3.57
N GLU A 131 26.94 -10.53 2.65
CA GLU A 131 28.30 -10.12 2.96
C GLU A 131 28.34 -8.70 3.57
N ASP A 132 27.53 -7.79 3.06
CA ASP A 132 27.39 -6.44 3.64
C ASP A 132 26.89 -6.52 5.08
N ILE A 133 25.92 -7.37 5.35
CA ILE A 133 25.32 -7.57 6.67
C ILE A 133 26.33 -8.20 7.62
N GLN A 134 27.02 -9.25 7.20
CA GLN A 134 27.99 -9.97 8.01
C GLN A 134 29.24 -9.13 8.30
N SER A 135 29.71 -8.32 7.36
CA SER A 135 30.87 -7.45 7.57
C SER A 135 30.65 -6.38 8.65
N GLN A 136 29.40 -6.05 8.94
CA GLN A 136 29.02 -5.08 9.98
C GLN A 136 28.68 -5.75 11.32
N SER A 137 28.52 -7.08 11.35
CA SER A 137 28.07 -7.83 12.53
C SER A 137 29.20 -8.43 13.39
N SER A 138 30.44 -8.02 13.22
CA SER A 138 31.60 -8.52 13.98
C SER A 138 31.68 -7.99 15.42
N GLY A 139 30.61 -8.14 16.19
CA GLY A 139 30.54 -7.81 17.61
C GLY A 139 29.10 -7.70 18.07
N ALA A 140 28.77 -8.02 19.31
CA ALA A 140 27.42 -8.06 19.89
C ALA A 140 26.60 -6.78 19.57
N ILE A 141 25.97 -6.76 18.40
CA ILE A 141 25.33 -5.59 17.80
C ILE A 141 23.83 -5.83 17.79
N THR A 142 23.08 -4.95 18.41
CA THR A 142 21.64 -4.85 18.27
C THR A 142 21.28 -4.44 16.83
N ASP A 143 20.20 -4.97 16.29
CA ASP A 143 19.73 -4.77 14.89
C ASP A 143 19.76 -3.31 14.42
N ASN A 144 19.53 -2.34 15.31
CA ASN A 144 19.56 -0.92 14.99
C ASN A 144 20.95 -0.39 14.64
N THR A 145 22.02 -0.98 15.16
CA THR A 145 23.41 -0.54 14.91
C THR A 145 23.89 -1.01 13.53
N ILE A 146 23.45 -2.19 13.08
CA ILE A 146 23.77 -2.72 11.74
C ILE A 146 23.20 -1.78 10.67
N ILE A 147 21.94 -1.39 10.80
CA ILE A 147 21.27 -0.50 9.83
C ILE A 147 21.95 0.86 9.78
N ALA A 148 22.26 1.44 10.95
CA ALA A 148 22.97 2.72 11.02
C ALA A 148 24.37 2.63 10.37
N GLY A 149 25.11 1.55 10.61
CA GLY A 149 26.41 1.31 10.01
C GLY A 149 26.35 1.18 8.48
N ILE A 150 25.38 0.40 7.97
CA ILE A 150 25.17 0.22 6.53
C ILE A 150 24.74 1.52 5.87
N VAL A 151 23.74 2.20 6.44
CA VAL A 151 23.24 3.46 5.88
C VAL A 151 24.34 4.53 5.89
N ASN A 152 25.17 4.58 6.94
CA ASN A 152 26.31 5.50 7.00
C ASN A 152 27.37 5.16 5.95
N LYS A 153 27.65 3.88 5.69
CA LYS A 153 28.58 3.45 4.61
C LYS A 153 28.17 4.02 3.25
N TYR A 154 26.86 4.04 2.97
CA TYR A 154 26.31 4.50 1.70
C TYR A 154 25.75 5.95 1.75
N LYS A 155 25.87 6.66 2.89
CA LYS A 155 25.31 8.00 3.09
C LYS A 155 25.67 8.99 1.97
N ASN A 156 26.89 8.95 1.50
CA ASN A 156 27.37 9.85 0.44
C ASN A 156 26.85 9.46 -0.96
N SER A 157 26.38 8.23 -1.14
CA SER A 157 25.77 7.76 -2.38
C SER A 157 24.33 8.25 -2.54
N PHE A 158 23.66 8.58 -1.43
CA PHE A 158 22.29 9.09 -1.46
C PHE A 158 22.29 10.59 -1.82
N GLY A 159 21.83 10.89 -3.04
CA GLY A 159 21.76 12.26 -3.56
C GLY A 159 20.60 13.10 -3.02
N LYS A 160 19.65 12.49 -2.29
CA LYS A 160 18.39 13.08 -1.88
C LYS A 160 18.33 13.29 -0.37
N SER A 161 17.34 14.09 0.07
CA SER A 161 17.18 14.51 1.48
C SER A 161 16.64 13.39 2.38
N ARG A 162 15.91 12.42 1.83
CA ARG A 162 15.33 11.30 2.57
C ARG A 162 15.80 9.97 2.06
N ILE A 163 16.03 9.06 2.97
CA ILE A 163 16.44 7.68 2.69
C ILE A 163 15.33 6.74 3.17
N VAL A 164 14.95 5.81 2.31
CA VAL A 164 13.98 4.74 2.60
C VAL A 164 14.73 3.44 2.70
N VAL A 165 14.76 2.83 3.87
CA VAL A 165 15.37 1.53 4.10
C VAL A 165 14.26 0.49 4.23
N ILE A 166 14.29 -0.52 3.40
CA ILE A 166 13.38 -1.68 3.47
C ILE A 166 14.14 -2.82 4.16
N LYS A 167 13.43 -3.48 5.09
CA LYS A 167 13.96 -4.60 5.88
C LYS A 167 13.04 -5.79 5.77
N SER A 168 13.59 -6.98 5.89
CA SER A 168 12.84 -8.23 6.00
C SER A 168 11.95 -8.23 7.25
N GLN A 169 11.10 -9.23 7.39
CA GLN A 169 10.27 -9.40 8.58
C GLN A 169 11.11 -9.62 9.84
N LEU A 170 12.28 -10.21 9.72
CA LEU A 170 13.23 -10.39 10.82
C LEU A 170 14.17 -9.20 11.03
N GLY A 171 13.96 -8.10 10.30
CA GLY A 171 14.69 -6.85 10.51
C GLY A 171 15.95 -6.69 9.66
N GLN A 172 16.31 -7.67 8.86
CA GLN A 172 17.51 -7.59 8.02
C GLN A 172 17.30 -6.62 6.85
N PRO A 173 18.26 -5.74 6.55
CA PRO A 173 18.13 -4.80 5.45
C PRO A 173 18.11 -5.54 4.11
N ILE A 174 17.18 -5.15 3.24
CA ILE A 174 17.01 -5.70 1.90
C ILE A 174 17.53 -4.71 0.86
N THR A 175 17.00 -3.49 0.88
CA THR A 175 17.28 -2.48 -0.13
C THR A 175 17.06 -1.08 0.43
N ALA A 176 17.67 -0.08 -0.20
CA ALA A 176 17.45 1.32 0.15
C ALA A 176 17.23 2.17 -1.10
N TYR A 177 16.37 3.17 -0.95
CA TYR A 177 16.04 4.19 -1.95
C TYR A 177 16.29 5.57 -1.37
N SER A 178 16.40 6.57 -2.24
CA SER A 178 16.43 7.97 -1.80
C SER A 178 15.40 8.80 -2.57
N GLY A 179 14.88 9.86 -1.92
CA GLY A 179 13.93 10.79 -2.50
C GLY A 179 13.85 12.10 -1.73
N ASP A 180 13.46 13.18 -2.40
CA ASP A 180 13.17 14.45 -1.74
C ASP A 180 11.73 14.52 -1.24
N LYS A 181 10.80 13.90 -1.98
CA LYS A 181 9.37 13.79 -1.62
C LYS A 181 9.02 12.35 -1.37
N VAL A 182 8.98 11.96 -0.11
CA VAL A 182 8.62 10.59 0.30
C VAL A 182 7.41 10.63 1.21
N TYR A 183 6.38 9.88 0.87
CA TYR A 183 5.20 9.68 1.70
C TYR A 183 4.64 8.27 1.54
N TRP A 184 3.77 7.86 2.45
CA TRP A 184 3.20 6.52 2.49
C TRP A 184 1.68 6.54 2.58
N LYS A 185 1.08 5.45 2.11
CA LYS A 185 -0.33 5.12 2.29
C LYS A 185 -0.46 3.64 2.60
N ILE A 186 -1.47 3.26 3.37
CA ILE A 186 -1.82 1.87 3.61
C ILE A 186 -3.10 1.56 2.82
N PRO A 187 -3.02 0.70 1.79
CA PRO A 187 -4.21 0.20 1.09
C PRO A 187 -5.07 -0.62 2.06
N GLN A 188 -6.37 -0.32 2.09
CA GLN A 188 -7.29 -1.00 3.03
C GLN A 188 -7.64 -2.42 2.60
N ASP A 189 -7.57 -2.70 1.30
CA ASP A 189 -8.02 -3.96 0.72
C ASP A 189 -6.92 -5.00 0.57
N LEU A 190 -5.69 -4.66 0.95
CA LEU A 190 -4.54 -5.54 0.84
C LEU A 190 -3.90 -5.77 2.20
N PRO A 191 -3.89 -7.01 2.69
CA PRO A 191 -3.34 -7.31 4.01
C PRO A 191 -1.83 -7.05 4.01
N LYS A 192 -1.36 -6.32 5.03
CA LYS A 192 0.08 -6.05 5.26
C LYS A 192 0.81 -5.41 4.07
N MET A 193 0.07 -4.66 3.24
CA MET A 193 0.62 -3.90 2.13
C MET A 193 0.82 -2.44 2.55
N THR A 194 1.94 -1.85 2.15
CA THR A 194 2.18 -0.41 2.24
C THR A 194 2.60 0.13 0.87
N LYS A 195 2.02 1.24 0.46
CA LYS A 195 2.45 2.00 -0.71
C LYS A 195 3.34 3.15 -0.26
N LEU A 196 4.52 3.23 -0.80
CA LEU A 196 5.40 4.39 -0.71
C LEU A 196 5.41 5.13 -2.04
N MET A 197 5.42 6.45 -1.97
CA MET A 197 5.68 7.32 -3.12
C MET A 197 7.02 7.99 -2.91
N ILE A 198 7.94 7.80 -3.84
CA ILE A 198 9.30 8.33 -3.81
C ILE A 198 9.49 9.15 -5.08
N ASP A 199 9.55 10.48 -4.94
CA ASP A 199 9.65 11.44 -6.04
C ASP A 199 8.68 11.17 -7.21
N GLY A 200 7.42 10.82 -6.86
CA GLY A 200 6.34 10.55 -7.83
C GLY A 200 6.33 9.11 -8.38
N LYS A 201 7.26 8.25 -7.99
CA LYS A 201 7.28 6.82 -8.33
C LYS A 201 6.72 5.99 -7.18
N ALA A 202 5.99 4.93 -7.52
CA ALA A 202 5.38 4.05 -6.54
C ALA A 202 6.27 2.85 -6.21
N LEU A 203 6.34 2.56 -4.93
CA LEU A 203 6.94 1.35 -4.37
C LEU A 203 5.91 0.69 -3.46
N TYR A 204 5.45 -0.50 -3.81
CA TYR A 204 4.57 -1.25 -2.92
C TYR A 204 5.38 -2.31 -2.20
N ILE A 205 5.17 -2.42 -0.90
CA ILE A 205 5.83 -3.39 -0.04
C ILE A 205 4.78 -4.23 0.68
N HIS A 206 4.87 -5.53 0.53
CA HIS A 206 4.06 -6.50 1.23
C HIS A 206 4.92 -7.24 2.26
N ARG A 207 4.48 -7.26 3.52
CA ARG A 207 5.13 -7.97 4.64
C ARG A 207 6.61 -7.61 4.81
N ALA A 208 6.93 -6.33 4.76
CA ALA A 208 8.26 -5.81 5.04
C ALA A 208 8.21 -4.70 6.08
N ASN A 209 9.28 -4.54 6.82
CA ASN A 209 9.51 -3.37 7.66
C ASN A 209 10.17 -2.27 6.83
N PHE A 210 9.89 -1.01 7.13
CA PHE A 210 10.56 0.10 6.48
C PHE A 210 10.82 1.25 7.45
N GLN A 211 11.79 2.08 7.09
CA GLN A 211 12.06 3.35 7.75
C GLN A 211 12.26 4.43 6.69
N ILE A 212 11.68 5.59 6.91
CA ILE A 212 11.94 6.82 6.15
C ILE A 212 12.76 7.71 7.07
N ILE A 213 13.99 8.00 6.68
CA ILE A 213 14.97 8.69 7.53
C ILE A 213 15.39 9.98 6.83
N ASP A 214 15.34 11.08 7.54
CA ASP A 214 15.96 12.32 7.07
C ASP A 214 17.48 12.15 7.07
N LYS A 215 18.13 12.47 5.95
CA LYS A 215 19.57 12.27 5.77
C LYS A 215 20.41 13.01 6.82
N GLU A 216 19.93 14.14 7.32
CA GLU A 216 20.61 14.93 8.35
C GLU A 216 20.67 14.22 9.71
N LEU A 217 19.79 13.27 9.96
CA LEU A 217 19.79 12.46 11.19
C LEU A 217 20.87 11.36 11.18
N LEU A 218 21.47 11.08 10.03
CA LEU A 218 22.54 10.11 9.88
C LEU A 218 23.88 10.79 10.12
N LYS A 219 24.40 10.61 11.30
CA LYS A 219 25.70 11.19 11.76
C LYS A 219 26.86 10.23 11.54
#